data_cdf770675a8dde2cace54360b026d5e5
#
_entry.id   cdf770675a8dde2cace54360b026d5e5
#
_cell.length_a   1.000
_cell.length_b   1.000
_cell.length_c   1.000
_cell.angle_alpha   90.00
_cell.angle_beta   90.00
_cell.angle_gamma   90.00
#
_symmetry.space_group_name_H-M   'P 1'
#
loop_
_entity.id
_entity.type
_entity.pdbx_description
1 polymer ?
#
loop_
_entity_poly.entity_id
_entity_poly.type
_entity_poly.pdbx_seq_one_letter_code
_entity_poly.pdbx_strand_id
1 'polypeptide(L)'
;MSNVLLLDIGGTNIRYAYANKNSSEIFDSNKENLDTLKGFDNLLNELLKNGSIKSMVVSVAGPMINGSISMTNRDFKINADDLKKEHNLDNCFLLNDWESIGYSLSSTKPEDINFIKKGKPFNKNSLFIGPGTGLGGALVIDNDFVLPTEIGNTTMLTERFLKNFSIKDDSSYVTLEDVLSGTAISSIYKTISGKDISAEEVVKLFEADDPIAIQVIDGFTITLAEAISDLALIFISGNGIYLAGGLIRSLSKIINTDPVSYTHLRAHET
;
A
#
# COMPACT_ATOMS: atom_id res chain seq x y z
N MET A 1 17.72 23.11 -15.99
CA MET A 1 16.60 22.16 -15.78
C MET A 1 16.37 22.13 -14.27
N SER A 2 15.16 22.30 -13.80
CA SER A 2 14.89 22.27 -12.35
C SER A 2 14.67 20.82 -11.93
N ASN A 3 15.62 20.28 -11.16
CA ASN A 3 15.52 18.94 -10.61
C ASN A 3 14.54 18.94 -9.42
N VAL A 4 13.85 17.84 -9.25
CA VAL A 4 12.97 17.56 -8.12
C VAL A 4 13.64 16.47 -7.28
N LEU A 5 13.70 16.65 -5.97
CA LEU A 5 14.10 15.60 -5.03
C LEU A 5 12.87 14.78 -4.64
N LEU A 6 12.95 13.49 -4.83
CA LEU A 6 11.93 12.52 -4.45
C LEU A 6 12.42 11.72 -3.24
N LEU A 7 11.59 11.59 -2.22
CA LEU A 7 11.89 10.85 -1.00
C LEU A 7 10.74 9.88 -0.69
N ASP A 8 11.09 8.66 -0.31
CA ASP A 8 10.16 7.64 0.18
C ASP A 8 10.62 7.16 1.56
N ILE A 9 9.88 7.52 2.59
CA ILE A 9 10.20 7.26 3.99
C ILE A 9 9.35 6.11 4.49
N GLY A 10 9.97 4.94 4.57
CA GLY A 10 9.38 3.76 5.19
C GLY A 10 9.72 3.63 6.68
N GLY A 11 9.29 2.53 7.30
CA GLY A 11 9.48 2.27 8.73
C GLY A 11 10.93 2.25 9.21
N THR A 12 11.91 1.83 8.40
CA THR A 12 13.32 1.69 8.77
C THR A 12 14.28 2.32 7.78
N ASN A 13 13.82 2.64 6.59
CA ASN A 13 14.67 3.10 5.50
C ASN A 13 14.07 4.33 4.85
N ILE A 14 14.93 5.15 4.30
CA ILE A 14 14.60 6.19 3.33
C ILE A 14 15.18 5.81 1.98
N ARG A 15 14.38 5.99 0.95
CA ARG A 15 14.85 5.97 -0.44
C ARG A 15 14.76 7.36 -0.99
N TYR A 16 15.73 7.76 -1.79
CA TYR A 16 15.69 9.03 -2.48
C TYR A 16 16.22 8.91 -3.90
N ALA A 17 15.72 9.78 -4.75
CA ALA A 17 16.12 9.89 -6.13
C ALA A 17 15.86 11.31 -6.64
N TYR A 18 16.38 11.61 -7.81
CA TYR A 18 16.10 12.87 -8.49
C TYR A 18 15.28 12.62 -9.75
N ALA A 19 14.47 13.61 -10.10
CA ALA A 19 13.73 13.66 -11.36
C ALA A 19 13.85 15.03 -12.00
N ASN A 20 13.71 15.10 -13.31
CA ASN A 20 13.52 16.37 -13.99
C ASN A 20 12.03 16.73 -13.96
N LYS A 21 11.73 18.01 -13.70
CA LYS A 21 10.37 18.50 -13.82
C LYS A 21 9.87 18.26 -15.25
N ASN A 22 8.72 17.63 -15.40
CA ASN A 22 8.12 17.21 -16.68
C ASN A 22 8.76 15.97 -17.33
N SER A 23 9.47 15.14 -16.57
CA SER A 23 9.98 13.86 -17.02
C SER A 23 9.53 12.76 -16.07
N SER A 24 9.25 11.56 -16.59
CA SER A 24 9.03 10.35 -15.79
C SER A 24 10.33 9.62 -15.44
N GLU A 25 11.47 10.11 -15.92
CA GLU A 25 12.77 9.50 -15.63
C GLU A 25 13.28 9.93 -14.28
N ILE A 26 13.68 8.95 -13.48
CA ILE A 26 14.36 9.13 -12.20
C ILE A 26 15.82 8.73 -12.35
N PHE A 27 16.70 9.40 -11.62
CA PHE A 27 18.14 9.14 -11.63
C PHE A 27 18.73 9.27 -10.22
N ASP A 28 19.93 8.74 -10.02
CA ASP A 28 20.67 8.76 -8.76
C ASP A 28 19.84 8.20 -7.58
N SER A 29 19.21 7.05 -7.80
CA SER A 29 18.41 6.38 -6.78
C SER A 29 19.30 5.74 -5.72
N ASN A 30 19.05 6.07 -4.46
CA ASN A 30 19.77 5.57 -3.29
C ASN A 30 18.82 5.10 -2.19
N LYS A 31 19.37 4.30 -1.27
CA LYS A 31 18.65 3.81 -0.09
C LYS A 31 19.56 3.92 1.12
N GLU A 32 19.05 4.50 2.20
CA GLU A 32 19.75 4.62 3.47
C GLU A 32 18.90 4.15 4.64
N ASN A 33 19.53 3.81 5.74
CA ASN A 33 18.85 3.55 7.00
C ASN A 33 18.49 4.88 7.66
N LEU A 34 17.24 5.02 8.08
CA LEU A 34 16.75 6.23 8.75
C LEU A 34 16.30 5.88 10.17
N ASP A 35 17.16 6.18 11.15
CA ASP A 35 16.88 5.80 12.54
C ASP A 35 16.25 6.95 13.37
N THR A 36 16.46 8.21 12.99
CA THR A 36 16.04 9.38 13.77
C THR A 36 15.64 10.56 12.88
N LEU A 37 14.82 11.47 13.43
CA LEU A 37 14.49 12.75 12.77
C LEU A 37 15.75 13.57 12.48
N LYS A 38 16.72 13.59 13.42
CA LYS A 38 18.01 14.26 13.22
C LYS A 38 18.79 13.67 12.05
N GLY A 39 18.73 12.37 11.84
CA GLY A 39 19.32 11.71 10.67
C GLY A 39 18.67 12.19 9.36
N PHE A 40 17.35 12.36 9.35
CA PHE A 40 16.60 12.92 8.22
C PHE A 40 17.02 14.36 7.91
N ASP A 41 17.11 15.25 8.91
CA ASP A 41 17.52 16.64 8.73
C ASP A 41 18.95 16.72 8.18
N ASN A 42 19.87 15.89 8.69
CA ASN A 42 21.25 15.84 8.20
C ASN A 42 21.30 15.39 6.72
N LEU A 43 20.52 14.38 6.36
CA LEU A 43 20.42 13.90 4.98
C LEU A 43 19.87 14.99 4.06
N LEU A 44 18.77 15.67 4.44
CA LEU A 44 18.22 16.76 3.65
C LEU A 44 19.23 17.90 3.45
N ASN A 45 19.94 18.28 4.52
CA ASN A 45 20.99 19.31 4.44
C ASN A 45 22.10 18.91 3.46
N GLU A 46 22.46 17.64 3.39
CA GLU A 46 23.45 17.15 2.43
C GLU A 46 22.91 17.17 1.00
N LEU A 47 21.71 16.64 0.78
CA LEU A 47 21.10 16.53 -0.55
C LEU A 47 20.78 17.91 -1.15
N LEU A 48 20.44 18.89 -0.32
CA LEU A 48 20.01 20.23 -0.74
C LEU A 48 21.12 21.29 -0.68
N LYS A 49 22.33 20.94 -0.18
CA LYS A 49 23.43 21.91 0.08
C LYS A 49 23.83 22.77 -1.13
N ASN A 50 23.66 22.25 -2.34
CA ASN A 50 24.08 22.98 -3.56
C ASN A 50 23.04 23.99 -4.04
N GLY A 51 21.87 24.09 -3.42
CA GLY A 51 20.80 25.03 -3.76
C GLY A 51 20.20 24.87 -5.17
N SER A 52 20.59 23.81 -5.90
CA SER A 52 20.10 23.53 -7.26
C SER A 52 18.68 22.91 -7.26
N ILE A 53 18.33 22.26 -6.15
CA ILE A 53 17.00 21.66 -5.96
C ILE A 53 16.07 22.71 -5.37
N LYS A 54 14.93 22.94 -6.05
CA LYS A 54 13.92 23.90 -5.61
C LYS A 54 12.53 23.27 -5.40
N SER A 55 12.40 22.00 -5.71
CA SER A 55 11.16 21.26 -5.50
C SER A 55 11.45 19.91 -4.87
N MET A 56 10.62 19.49 -3.92
CA MET A 56 10.73 18.23 -3.20
C MET A 56 9.36 17.56 -3.07
N VAL A 57 9.33 16.25 -3.20
CA VAL A 57 8.16 15.42 -2.90
C VAL A 57 8.59 14.36 -1.89
N VAL A 58 7.86 14.25 -0.80
CA VAL A 58 8.14 13.29 0.27
C VAL A 58 6.94 12.38 0.45
N SER A 59 7.13 11.10 0.22
CA SER A 59 6.19 10.03 0.52
C SER A 59 6.47 9.49 1.92
N VAL A 60 5.47 9.40 2.77
CA VAL A 60 5.62 8.94 4.16
C VAL A 60 4.45 8.01 4.52
N ALA A 61 4.77 6.86 5.14
CA ALA A 61 3.75 5.98 5.70
C ALA A 61 3.07 6.64 6.91
N GLY A 62 1.79 6.97 6.79
CA GLY A 62 0.97 7.55 7.86
C GLY A 62 -0.08 8.53 7.35
N PRO A 63 -1.08 8.86 8.17
CA PRO A 63 -2.12 9.79 7.80
C PRO A 63 -1.61 11.23 7.70
N MET A 64 -2.05 11.95 6.68
CA MET A 64 -1.78 13.37 6.53
C MET A 64 -2.87 14.20 7.21
N ILE A 65 -2.49 15.03 8.18
CA ILE A 65 -3.39 15.91 8.92
C ILE A 65 -2.82 17.33 8.92
N ASN A 66 -3.58 18.28 8.37
CA ASN A 66 -3.20 19.71 8.33
C ASN A 66 -1.78 19.96 7.75
N GLY A 67 -1.46 19.34 6.63
CA GLY A 67 -0.15 19.50 5.96
C GLY A 67 1.03 18.85 6.70
N SER A 68 0.75 18.02 7.70
CA SER A 68 1.76 17.27 8.46
C SER A 68 1.47 15.78 8.36
N ILE A 69 2.53 14.97 8.30
CA ILE A 69 2.45 13.52 8.45
C ILE A 69 3.20 13.11 9.71
N SER A 70 2.57 12.27 10.52
CA SER A 70 3.18 11.63 11.68
C SER A 70 3.29 10.13 11.44
N MET A 71 4.47 9.57 11.63
CA MET A 71 4.65 8.12 11.52
C MET A 71 4.14 7.44 12.80
N THR A 72 3.28 6.45 12.65
CA THR A 72 2.62 5.76 13.77
C THR A 72 3.62 5.06 14.71
N ASN A 73 4.74 4.60 14.16
CA ASN A 73 5.72 3.79 14.89
C ASN A 73 6.98 4.56 15.35
N ARG A 74 6.99 5.89 15.18
CA ARG A 74 8.12 6.76 15.53
C ARG A 74 7.63 8.14 15.93
N ASP A 75 8.34 8.78 16.84
CA ASP A 75 8.17 10.21 17.12
C ASP A 75 8.79 11.04 15.98
N PHE A 76 8.18 10.92 14.80
CA PHE A 76 8.64 11.54 13.57
C PHE A 76 7.47 12.25 12.91
N LYS A 77 7.52 13.57 12.97
CA LYS A 77 6.50 14.44 12.38
C LYS A 77 7.17 15.39 11.39
N ILE A 78 6.63 15.45 10.19
CA ILE A 78 7.09 16.32 9.12
C ILE A 78 5.94 17.24 8.70
N ASN A 79 6.27 18.51 8.44
CA ASN A 79 5.37 19.50 7.88
C ASN A 79 5.94 20.07 6.59
N ALA A 80 5.13 20.17 5.54
CA ALA A 80 5.55 20.64 4.22
C ALA A 80 6.01 22.11 4.23
N ASP A 81 5.29 22.97 4.96
CA ASP A 81 5.60 24.39 5.01
C ASP A 81 6.90 24.67 5.78
N ASP A 82 7.15 23.90 6.84
CA ASP A 82 8.37 24.02 7.62
C ASP A 82 9.58 23.59 6.79
N LEU A 83 9.53 22.44 6.12
CA LEU A 83 10.58 21.97 5.20
C LEU A 83 10.81 22.96 4.06
N LYS A 84 9.74 23.50 3.49
CA LYS A 84 9.83 24.50 2.42
C LYS A 84 10.58 25.76 2.87
N LYS A 85 10.30 26.25 4.07
CA LYS A 85 10.96 27.44 4.64
C LYS A 85 12.41 27.16 5.00
N GLU A 86 12.67 26.08 5.72
CA GLU A 86 13.98 25.70 6.22
C GLU A 86 15.00 25.50 5.10
N HIS A 87 14.59 24.82 4.02
CA HIS A 87 15.46 24.52 2.89
C HIS A 87 15.33 25.49 1.71
N ASN A 88 14.60 26.60 1.86
CA ASN A 88 14.38 27.60 0.81
C ASN A 88 13.96 27.00 -0.53
N LEU A 89 12.91 26.14 -0.46
CA LEU A 89 12.32 25.49 -1.61
C LEU A 89 11.18 26.33 -2.19
N ASP A 90 10.97 26.24 -3.51
CA ASP A 90 9.81 26.82 -4.18
C ASP A 90 8.56 25.96 -3.90
N ASN A 91 8.73 24.62 -3.89
CA ASN A 91 7.65 23.67 -3.65
C ASN A 91 8.12 22.53 -2.74
N CYS A 92 7.26 22.12 -1.80
CA CYS A 92 7.40 20.92 -1.01
C CYS A 92 6.04 20.25 -0.90
N PHE A 93 5.94 18.99 -1.31
CA PHE A 93 4.72 18.20 -1.22
C PHE A 93 4.97 17.00 -0.32
N LEU A 94 4.06 16.79 0.63
CA LEU A 94 3.98 15.56 1.39
C LEU A 94 2.85 14.71 0.82
N LEU A 95 3.10 13.44 0.65
CA LEU A 95 2.13 12.44 0.21
C LEU A 95 2.11 11.30 1.23
N ASN A 96 0.94 10.73 1.46
CA ASN A 96 0.85 9.41 2.05
C ASN A 96 1.49 8.39 1.10
N ASP A 97 2.01 7.27 1.61
CA ASP A 97 2.67 6.23 0.82
C ASP A 97 1.73 5.64 -0.26
N TRP A 98 0.44 5.42 0.08
CA TRP A 98 -0.55 4.93 -0.88
C TRP A 98 -1.00 5.99 -1.88
N GLU A 99 -1.01 7.26 -1.48
CA GLU A 99 -1.22 8.38 -2.40
C GLU A 99 -0.14 8.42 -3.48
N SER A 100 1.12 8.20 -3.08
CA SER A 100 2.25 8.12 -4.02
C SER A 100 2.11 6.94 -5.00
N ILE A 101 1.63 5.78 -4.51
CA ILE A 101 1.32 4.64 -5.37
C ILE A 101 0.19 4.99 -6.35
N GLY A 102 -0.85 5.68 -5.91
CA GLY A 102 -1.93 6.13 -6.79
C GLY A 102 -1.44 7.02 -7.93
N TYR A 103 -0.57 7.98 -7.64
CA TYR A 103 0.04 8.84 -8.66
C TYR A 103 0.91 8.07 -9.66
N SER A 104 1.43 6.90 -9.30
CA SER A 104 2.22 6.07 -10.23
C SER A 104 1.40 5.55 -11.41
N LEU A 105 0.06 5.54 -11.34
CA LEU A 105 -0.81 5.06 -12.41
C LEU A 105 -0.52 5.74 -13.75
N SER A 106 -0.27 7.04 -13.74
CA SER A 106 0.03 7.83 -14.94
C SER A 106 1.32 7.41 -15.65
N SER A 107 2.24 6.75 -14.93
CA SER A 107 3.54 6.27 -15.43
C SER A 107 3.56 4.75 -15.63
N THR A 108 2.54 4.03 -15.17
CA THR A 108 2.46 2.57 -15.24
C THR A 108 2.13 2.13 -16.67
N LYS A 109 2.94 1.24 -17.22
CA LYS A 109 2.75 0.71 -18.56
C LYS A 109 2.02 -0.64 -18.51
N PRO A 110 1.32 -1.03 -19.61
CA PRO A 110 0.63 -2.33 -19.66
C PRO A 110 1.52 -3.54 -19.36
N GLU A 111 2.80 -3.48 -19.69
CA GLU A 111 3.78 -4.53 -19.41
C GLU A 111 4.13 -4.66 -17.91
N ASP A 112 3.86 -3.63 -17.12
CA ASP A 112 4.08 -3.64 -15.67
C ASP A 112 2.92 -4.26 -14.89
N ILE A 113 1.82 -4.61 -15.60
CA ILE A 113 0.56 -5.08 -15.00
C ILE A 113 0.32 -6.56 -15.33
N ASN A 114 0.16 -7.36 -14.28
CA ASN A 114 -0.37 -8.72 -14.40
C ASN A 114 -1.89 -8.70 -14.28
N PHE A 115 -2.60 -9.02 -15.37
CA PHE A 115 -4.07 -9.04 -15.35
C PHE A 115 -4.59 -10.33 -14.71
N ILE A 116 -5.27 -10.21 -13.56
CA ILE A 116 -6.04 -11.29 -12.94
C ILE A 116 -7.37 -11.46 -13.68
N LYS A 117 -8.07 -10.35 -13.94
CA LYS A 117 -9.33 -10.31 -14.67
C LYS A 117 -9.38 -9.08 -15.57
N LYS A 118 -9.75 -9.26 -16.83
CA LYS A 118 -9.95 -8.14 -17.76
C LYS A 118 -11.41 -7.72 -17.76
N GLY A 119 -11.66 -6.40 -17.77
CA GLY A 119 -12.97 -5.78 -17.86
C GLY A 119 -13.00 -4.67 -18.90
N LYS A 120 -14.15 -4.04 -19.08
CA LYS A 120 -14.31 -2.83 -19.89
C LYS A 120 -14.47 -1.65 -18.95
N PRO A 121 -13.60 -0.64 -19.01
CA PRO A 121 -13.76 0.57 -18.20
C PRO A 121 -15.09 1.27 -18.50
N PHE A 122 -15.78 1.75 -17.46
CA PHE A 122 -17.02 2.53 -17.59
C PHE A 122 -16.93 3.92 -16.94
N ASN A 123 -15.83 4.22 -16.26
CA ASN A 123 -15.44 5.55 -15.78
C ASN A 123 -13.90 5.66 -15.75
N LYS A 124 -13.36 6.70 -15.09
CA LYS A 124 -11.91 6.93 -14.96
C LYS A 124 -11.39 6.77 -13.53
N ASN A 125 -12.18 6.14 -12.64
CA ASN A 125 -11.78 5.92 -11.25
C ASN A 125 -11.08 4.58 -11.11
N SER A 126 -9.94 4.58 -10.43
CA SER A 126 -9.15 3.40 -10.14
C SER A 126 -8.90 3.27 -8.63
N LEU A 127 -8.99 2.07 -8.10
CA LEU A 127 -8.71 1.79 -6.70
C LEU A 127 -7.40 1.00 -6.58
N PHE A 128 -6.49 1.50 -5.74
CA PHE A 128 -5.29 0.77 -5.32
C PHE A 128 -5.52 0.17 -3.95
N ILE A 129 -5.14 -1.09 -3.78
CA ILE A 129 -5.22 -1.82 -2.51
C ILE A 129 -3.94 -2.64 -2.36
N GLY A 130 -3.39 -2.68 -1.15
CA GLY A 130 -2.23 -3.51 -0.89
C GLY A 130 -2.10 -3.93 0.56
N PRO A 131 -2.35 -5.21 0.82
CA PRO A 131 -1.96 -5.82 2.06
C PRO A 131 -0.42 -5.90 2.13
N GLY A 132 0.12 -5.24 3.14
CA GLY A 132 1.52 -5.25 3.53
C GLY A 132 1.63 -5.62 5.00
N THR A 133 2.39 -4.88 5.82
CA THR A 133 2.34 -4.98 7.29
C THR A 133 0.93 -4.68 7.79
N GLY A 134 0.30 -3.61 7.29
CA GLY A 134 -1.12 -3.31 7.42
C GLY A 134 -1.86 -3.46 6.08
N LEU A 135 -2.98 -2.77 5.93
CA LEU A 135 -3.75 -2.70 4.69
C LEU A 135 -3.88 -1.24 4.25
N GLY A 136 -3.22 -0.88 3.18
CA GLY A 136 -3.32 0.46 2.62
C GLY A 136 -4.11 0.50 1.31
N GLY A 137 -4.50 1.71 0.92
CA GLY A 137 -5.17 1.95 -0.34
C GLY A 137 -5.32 3.42 -0.70
N ALA A 138 -5.55 3.67 -1.97
CA ALA A 138 -5.83 5.00 -2.50
C ALA A 138 -6.80 4.93 -3.67
N LEU A 139 -7.63 5.95 -3.81
CA LEU A 139 -8.55 6.12 -4.93
C LEU A 139 -7.98 7.15 -5.90
N VAL A 140 -7.82 6.77 -7.15
CA VAL A 140 -7.49 7.70 -8.25
C VAL A 140 -8.79 8.11 -8.93
N ILE A 141 -9.07 9.39 -8.97
CA ILE A 141 -10.30 9.98 -9.54
C ILE A 141 -9.94 10.66 -10.86
N ASP A 142 -10.70 10.35 -11.90
CA ASP A 142 -10.53 10.90 -13.25
C ASP A 142 -9.11 10.73 -13.85
N ASN A 143 -8.37 9.72 -13.40
CA ASN A 143 -6.95 9.46 -13.74
C ASN A 143 -5.98 10.60 -13.35
N ASP A 144 -6.35 11.48 -12.47
CA ASP A 144 -5.58 12.68 -12.15
C ASP A 144 -5.42 12.91 -10.65
N PHE A 145 -6.52 13.00 -9.92
CA PHE A 145 -6.51 13.28 -8.49
C PHE A 145 -6.45 12.00 -7.66
N VAL A 146 -5.53 11.93 -6.72
CA VAL A 146 -5.42 10.79 -5.79
C VAL A 146 -5.95 11.18 -4.42
N LEU A 147 -6.91 10.40 -3.94
CA LEU A 147 -7.46 10.49 -2.60
C LEU A 147 -6.85 9.36 -1.74
N PRO A 148 -5.99 9.65 -0.76
CA PRO A 148 -5.52 8.65 0.19
C PRO A 148 -6.68 8.14 1.04
N THR A 149 -6.61 6.88 1.44
CA THR A 149 -7.65 6.25 2.27
C THR A 149 -7.03 5.51 3.44
N GLU A 150 -7.80 5.35 4.51
CA GLU A 150 -7.46 4.52 5.67
C GLU A 150 -8.38 3.29 5.72
N ILE A 151 -8.53 2.61 4.58
CA ILE A 151 -9.42 1.45 4.44
C ILE A 151 -9.08 0.33 5.42
N GLY A 152 -7.79 0.14 5.74
CA GLY A 152 -7.34 -0.89 6.68
C GLY A 152 -7.89 -0.68 8.09
N ASN A 153 -8.07 0.56 8.50
CA ASN A 153 -8.56 0.94 9.83
C ASN A 153 -10.10 0.92 9.95
N THR A 154 -10.80 0.52 8.89
CA THR A 154 -12.27 0.40 8.94
C THR A 154 -12.70 -0.85 9.71
N THR A 155 -13.83 -0.77 10.41
CA THR A 155 -14.41 -1.89 11.17
C THR A 155 -15.42 -2.68 10.33
N MET A 156 -15.18 -2.81 9.02
CA MET A 156 -16.09 -3.46 8.08
C MET A 156 -16.19 -4.97 8.33
N LEU A 157 -17.27 -5.41 8.96
CA LEU A 157 -17.76 -6.80 9.02
C LEU A 157 -16.67 -7.88 9.18
N THR A 158 -15.69 -7.65 10.08
CA THR A 158 -14.59 -8.59 10.33
C THR A 158 -15.09 -9.99 10.68
N GLU A 159 -16.21 -10.11 11.42
CA GLU A 159 -16.88 -11.37 11.72
C GLU A 159 -17.22 -12.20 10.46
N ARG A 160 -17.64 -11.53 9.36
CA ARG A 160 -17.91 -12.21 8.10
C ARG A 160 -16.64 -12.81 7.52
N PHE A 161 -15.57 -12.06 7.56
CA PHE A 161 -14.26 -12.47 7.01
C PHE A 161 -13.60 -13.58 7.81
N LEU A 162 -13.76 -13.60 9.15
CA LEU A 162 -13.23 -14.67 10.01
C LEU A 162 -13.77 -16.06 9.64
N LYS A 163 -14.99 -16.12 9.10
CA LYS A 163 -15.58 -17.39 8.61
C LYS A 163 -14.78 -18.01 7.45
N ASN A 164 -14.12 -17.18 6.63
CA ASN A 164 -13.28 -17.67 5.53
C ASN A 164 -12.07 -18.45 6.04
N PHE A 165 -11.64 -18.19 7.29
CA PHE A 165 -10.57 -18.90 7.98
C PHE A 165 -11.09 -20.03 8.88
N SER A 166 -12.40 -20.28 8.91
CA SER A 166 -13.07 -21.21 9.85
C SER A 166 -12.88 -20.81 11.32
N ILE A 167 -12.64 -19.54 11.59
CA ILE A 167 -12.56 -18.97 12.93
C ILE A 167 -13.96 -18.50 13.33
N LYS A 168 -14.37 -18.87 14.56
CA LYS A 168 -15.57 -18.30 15.18
C LYS A 168 -15.28 -16.85 15.57
N ASP A 169 -16.33 -16.12 15.86
CA ASP A 169 -16.25 -14.74 16.33
C ASP A 169 -15.17 -14.57 17.42
N ASP A 170 -14.21 -13.68 17.12
CA ASP A 170 -13.08 -13.35 17.96
C ASP A 170 -12.92 -11.82 17.99
N SER A 171 -13.20 -11.24 19.14
CA SER A 171 -13.18 -9.78 19.37
C SER A 171 -11.78 -9.15 19.25
N SER A 172 -10.73 -9.92 19.07
CA SER A 172 -9.38 -9.39 18.81
C SER A 172 -9.18 -8.88 17.38
N TYR A 173 -10.05 -9.30 16.46
CA TYR A 173 -10.04 -8.88 15.06
C TYR A 173 -11.08 -7.77 14.84
N VAL A 174 -10.66 -6.52 14.93
CA VAL A 174 -11.55 -5.35 14.94
C VAL A 174 -11.59 -4.62 13.60
N THR A 175 -10.43 -4.45 12.97
CA THR A 175 -10.28 -3.69 11.74
C THR A 175 -10.12 -4.59 10.52
N LEU A 176 -10.31 -4.03 9.32
CA LEU A 176 -10.13 -4.77 8.09
C LEU A 176 -8.67 -5.28 7.94
N GLU A 177 -7.68 -4.53 8.41
CA GLU A 177 -6.29 -4.97 8.35
C GLU A 177 -5.97 -6.11 9.31
N ASP A 178 -6.75 -6.31 10.38
CA ASP A 178 -6.59 -7.45 11.29
C ASP A 178 -6.93 -8.79 10.60
N VAL A 179 -7.67 -8.76 9.50
CA VAL A 179 -8.03 -9.94 8.71
C VAL A 179 -7.45 -9.94 7.30
N LEU A 180 -6.90 -8.80 6.84
CA LEU A 180 -6.45 -8.63 5.47
C LEU A 180 -5.11 -7.87 5.39
N SER A 181 -4.08 -8.43 6.01
CA SER A 181 -2.71 -7.92 5.96
C SER A 181 -1.70 -9.06 6.10
N GLY A 182 -0.40 -8.79 5.96
CA GLY A 182 0.64 -9.74 6.27
C GLY A 182 0.68 -10.07 7.76
N THR A 183 0.47 -9.08 8.63
CA THR A 183 0.31 -9.28 10.07
C THR A 183 -0.90 -10.17 10.37
N ALA A 184 -2.01 -10.00 9.65
CA ALA A 184 -3.19 -10.86 9.76
C ALA A 184 -2.87 -12.33 9.43
N ILE A 185 -2.11 -12.62 8.38
CA ILE A 185 -1.70 -13.99 8.04
C ILE A 185 -0.97 -14.66 9.22
N SER A 186 -0.01 -13.95 9.83
CA SER A 186 0.74 -14.46 10.99
C SER A 186 -0.17 -14.66 12.21
N SER A 187 -1.02 -13.68 12.51
CA SER A 187 -1.95 -13.71 13.66
C SER A 187 -2.98 -14.82 13.53
N ILE A 188 -3.59 -14.98 12.36
CA ILE A 188 -4.58 -16.01 12.06
C ILE A 188 -3.92 -17.42 12.10
N TYR A 189 -2.73 -17.56 11.52
CA TYR A 189 -1.99 -18.81 11.61
C TYR A 189 -1.69 -19.19 13.08
N LYS A 190 -1.27 -18.21 13.89
CA LYS A 190 -1.04 -18.40 15.34
C LYS A 190 -2.32 -18.80 16.06
N THR A 191 -3.45 -18.19 15.76
CA THR A 191 -4.75 -18.50 16.38
C THR A 191 -5.16 -19.95 16.09
N ILE A 192 -4.92 -20.46 14.86
CA ILE A 192 -5.32 -21.80 14.48
C ILE A 192 -4.31 -22.85 14.93
N SER A 193 -3.00 -22.58 14.80
CA SER A 193 -1.93 -23.57 15.03
C SER A 193 -1.31 -23.50 16.42
N GLY A 194 -1.47 -22.38 17.15
CA GLY A 194 -0.74 -22.05 18.36
C GLY A 194 0.73 -21.64 18.16
N LYS A 195 1.23 -21.59 16.91
CA LYS A 195 2.62 -21.28 16.57
C LYS A 195 2.74 -19.84 16.08
N ASP A 196 3.71 -19.11 16.61
CA ASP A 196 4.01 -17.73 16.23
C ASP A 196 5.11 -17.71 15.16
N ILE A 197 4.73 -17.51 13.91
CA ILE A 197 5.65 -17.47 12.76
C ILE A 197 5.29 -16.29 11.84
N SER A 198 6.23 -15.88 11.00
CA SER A 198 6.06 -14.79 10.06
C SER A 198 5.13 -15.15 8.88
N ALA A 199 4.56 -14.14 8.23
CA ALA A 199 3.74 -14.36 7.03
C ALA A 199 4.55 -15.06 5.92
N GLU A 200 5.83 -14.73 5.78
CA GLU A 200 6.74 -15.38 4.83
C GLU A 200 6.93 -16.87 5.13
N GLU A 201 6.98 -17.24 6.40
CA GLU A 201 7.05 -18.64 6.81
C GLU A 201 5.73 -19.37 6.55
N VAL A 202 4.58 -18.72 6.79
CA VAL A 202 3.27 -19.29 6.44
C VAL A 202 3.17 -19.54 4.94
N VAL A 203 3.63 -18.60 4.09
CA VAL A 203 3.67 -18.78 2.64
C VAL A 203 4.55 -19.97 2.25
N LYS A 204 5.72 -20.17 2.87
CA LYS A 204 6.58 -21.34 2.63
C LYS A 204 5.91 -22.65 3.05
N LEU A 205 5.18 -22.63 4.16
CA LEU A 205 4.42 -23.80 4.61
C LEU A 205 3.25 -24.12 3.67
N PHE A 206 2.61 -23.10 3.10
CA PHE A 206 1.61 -23.28 2.04
C PHE A 206 2.20 -23.97 0.80
N GLU A 207 3.40 -23.57 0.35
CA GLU A 207 4.11 -24.20 -0.75
C GLU A 207 4.55 -25.65 -0.42
N ALA A 208 4.62 -26.01 0.88
CA ALA A 208 4.93 -27.33 1.36
C ALA A 208 3.68 -28.15 1.74
N ASP A 209 2.49 -27.75 1.28
CA ASP A 209 1.20 -28.40 1.48
C ASP A 209 0.82 -28.56 2.99
N ASP A 210 1.25 -27.64 3.88
CA ASP A 210 0.79 -27.63 5.28
C ASP A 210 -0.71 -27.30 5.34
N PRO A 211 -1.54 -28.14 5.96
CA PRO A 211 -2.99 -27.97 5.95
C PRO A 211 -3.46 -26.66 6.61
N ILE A 212 -2.77 -26.19 7.65
CA ILE A 212 -3.15 -24.94 8.32
C ILE A 212 -2.75 -23.74 7.48
N ALA A 213 -1.57 -23.78 6.86
CA ALA A 213 -1.14 -22.72 5.96
C ALA A 213 -2.05 -22.64 4.74
N ILE A 214 -2.51 -23.75 4.19
CA ILE A 214 -3.53 -23.79 3.11
C ILE A 214 -4.81 -23.10 3.59
N GLN A 215 -5.34 -23.47 4.76
CA GLN A 215 -6.54 -22.84 5.31
C GLN A 215 -6.39 -21.32 5.46
N VAL A 216 -5.24 -20.85 5.93
CA VAL A 216 -4.96 -19.42 6.13
C VAL A 216 -4.84 -18.68 4.81
N ILE A 217 -4.08 -19.20 3.85
CA ILE A 217 -3.86 -18.52 2.56
C ILE A 217 -5.12 -18.54 1.69
N ASP A 218 -5.88 -19.62 1.69
CA ASP A 218 -7.17 -19.71 1.00
C ASP A 218 -8.19 -18.74 1.62
N GLY A 219 -8.29 -18.73 2.97
CA GLY A 219 -9.15 -17.81 3.69
C GLY A 219 -8.79 -16.35 3.42
N PHE A 220 -7.49 -16.02 3.41
CA PHE A 220 -6.99 -14.69 3.06
C PHE A 220 -7.38 -14.30 1.63
N THR A 221 -7.24 -15.22 0.68
CA THR A 221 -7.54 -14.96 -0.72
C THR A 221 -9.03 -14.72 -0.95
N ILE A 222 -9.90 -15.50 -0.30
CA ILE A 222 -11.36 -15.29 -0.34
C ILE A 222 -11.71 -13.95 0.32
N THR A 223 -11.13 -13.63 1.47
CA THR A 223 -11.34 -12.37 2.18
C THR A 223 -10.92 -11.17 1.33
N LEU A 224 -9.76 -11.25 0.67
CA LEU A 224 -9.30 -10.22 -0.27
C LEU A 224 -10.30 -10.01 -1.40
N ALA A 225 -10.79 -11.09 -2.00
CA ALA A 225 -11.75 -11.03 -3.09
C ALA A 225 -13.09 -10.39 -2.66
N GLU A 226 -13.61 -10.76 -1.49
CA GLU A 226 -14.84 -10.17 -0.94
C GLU A 226 -14.66 -8.69 -0.59
N ALA A 227 -13.55 -8.33 0.08
CA ALA A 227 -13.24 -6.93 0.40
C ALA A 227 -13.09 -6.07 -0.87
N ILE A 228 -12.43 -6.58 -1.90
CA ILE A 228 -12.33 -5.91 -3.20
C ILE A 228 -13.71 -5.65 -3.79
N SER A 229 -14.63 -6.62 -3.71
CA SER A 229 -15.99 -6.45 -4.23
C SER A 229 -16.74 -5.33 -3.51
N ASP A 230 -16.68 -5.30 -2.19
CA ASP A 230 -17.32 -4.25 -1.39
C ASP A 230 -16.74 -2.88 -1.69
N LEU A 231 -15.41 -2.78 -1.72
CA LEU A 231 -14.69 -1.54 -2.02
C LEU A 231 -14.92 -1.06 -3.46
N ALA A 232 -15.04 -1.98 -4.42
CA ALA A 232 -15.40 -1.64 -5.80
C ALA A 232 -16.75 -0.95 -5.89
N LEU A 233 -17.72 -1.39 -5.08
CA LEU A 233 -19.05 -0.77 -5.00
C LEU A 233 -19.02 0.57 -4.28
N ILE A 234 -18.25 0.68 -3.18
CA ILE A 234 -18.11 1.92 -2.42
C ILE A 234 -17.49 3.03 -3.26
N PHE A 235 -16.42 2.72 -4.00
CA PHE A 235 -15.63 3.69 -4.75
C PHE A 235 -15.97 3.78 -6.23
N ILE A 236 -16.84 2.89 -6.73
CA ILE A 236 -17.24 2.81 -8.17
C ILE A 236 -16.00 2.84 -9.08
N SER A 237 -15.06 1.91 -8.82
CA SER A 237 -13.73 1.87 -9.45
C SER A 237 -13.78 1.27 -10.86
N GLY A 238 -14.50 1.92 -11.78
CA GLY A 238 -14.80 1.40 -13.11
C GLY A 238 -13.65 1.41 -14.11
N ASN A 239 -12.50 2.03 -13.77
CA ASN A 239 -11.29 1.95 -14.61
C ASN A 239 -10.37 0.79 -14.21
N GLY A 240 -10.55 0.25 -13.01
CA GLY A 240 -9.80 -0.91 -12.53
C GLY A 240 -9.48 -0.89 -11.06
N ILE A 241 -9.11 -2.08 -10.56
CA ILE A 241 -8.61 -2.26 -9.20
C ILE A 241 -7.21 -2.83 -9.30
N TYR A 242 -6.26 -2.17 -8.69
CA TYR A 242 -4.84 -2.48 -8.74
C TYR A 242 -4.39 -3.03 -7.39
N LEU A 243 -3.91 -4.26 -7.40
CA LEU A 243 -3.31 -4.88 -6.22
C LEU A 243 -1.80 -4.61 -6.24
N ALA A 244 -1.29 -4.02 -5.17
CA ALA A 244 0.12 -3.67 -5.06
C ALA A 244 0.74 -4.21 -3.76
N GLY A 245 2.07 -4.27 -3.73
CA GLY A 245 2.82 -4.68 -2.54
C GLY A 245 3.52 -6.03 -2.67
N GLY A 246 4.47 -6.26 -1.74
CA GLY A 246 5.32 -7.46 -1.73
C GLY A 246 4.52 -8.74 -1.49
N LEU A 247 3.56 -8.71 -0.56
CA LEU A 247 2.71 -9.87 -0.25
C LEU A 247 1.90 -10.31 -1.47
N ILE A 248 1.24 -9.37 -2.15
CA ILE A 248 0.48 -9.67 -3.37
C ILE A 248 1.39 -10.28 -4.44
N ARG A 249 2.60 -9.73 -4.62
CA ARG A 249 3.58 -10.26 -5.57
C ARG A 249 4.00 -11.70 -5.24
N SER A 250 4.13 -12.02 -3.96
CA SER A 250 4.45 -13.39 -3.52
C SER A 250 3.26 -14.32 -3.74
N LEU A 251 2.08 -13.92 -3.29
CA LEU A 251 0.87 -14.73 -3.42
C LEU A 251 0.47 -14.97 -4.89
N SER A 252 0.61 -13.98 -5.76
CA SER A 252 0.26 -14.12 -7.19
C SER A 252 1.06 -15.18 -7.94
N LYS A 253 2.18 -15.64 -7.38
CA LYS A 253 3.00 -16.71 -7.97
C LYS A 253 2.53 -18.11 -7.56
N ILE A 254 1.83 -18.24 -6.44
CA ILE A 254 1.48 -19.52 -5.82
C ILE A 254 -0.04 -19.77 -5.80
N ILE A 255 -0.84 -18.71 -5.79
CA ILE A 255 -2.30 -18.83 -5.85
C ILE A 255 -2.71 -19.12 -7.30
N ASN A 256 -3.49 -20.17 -7.49
CA ASN A 256 -4.14 -20.38 -8.78
C ASN A 256 -5.19 -19.30 -8.99
N THR A 257 -4.90 -18.33 -9.86
CA THR A 257 -5.79 -17.23 -10.23
C THR A 257 -6.81 -17.66 -11.27
N ASP A 258 -7.22 -18.94 -11.31
CA ASP A 258 -8.29 -19.35 -12.22
C ASP A 258 -9.54 -18.51 -11.91
N PRO A 259 -9.98 -17.65 -12.83
CA PRO A 259 -11.11 -16.74 -12.59
C PRO A 259 -12.41 -17.46 -12.24
N VAL A 260 -12.51 -18.75 -12.54
CA VAL A 260 -13.70 -19.58 -12.26
C VAL A 260 -13.83 -19.88 -10.76
N SER A 261 -12.72 -20.02 -10.01
CA SER A 261 -12.79 -20.27 -8.57
C SER A 261 -13.18 -19.03 -7.75
N TYR A 262 -13.07 -17.83 -8.34
CA TYR A 262 -13.43 -16.55 -7.72
C TYR A 262 -14.70 -15.92 -8.29
N THR A 263 -15.55 -16.68 -8.99
CA THR A 263 -16.83 -16.21 -9.54
C THR A 263 -17.90 -15.90 -8.48
N HIS A 264 -17.59 -16.10 -7.18
CA HIS A 264 -18.40 -15.54 -6.10
C HIS A 264 -18.26 -14.02 -5.97
N LEU A 265 -17.27 -13.41 -6.62
CA LEU A 265 -17.31 -11.98 -6.93
C LEU A 265 -18.52 -11.75 -7.87
N ARG A 266 -19.71 -11.66 -7.28
CA ARG A 266 -20.89 -11.09 -7.92
C ARG A 266 -20.70 -9.58 -8.12
N ALA A 267 -19.57 -9.21 -8.69
CA ALA A 267 -19.37 -7.89 -9.26
C ALA A 267 -20.09 -7.89 -10.62
N HIS A 268 -21.37 -7.93 -10.52
CA HIS A 268 -22.32 -7.13 -11.26
C HIS A 268 -22.25 -7.23 -12.77
N GLU A 269 -22.98 -8.19 -13.25
CA GLU A 269 -23.91 -7.97 -14.34
C GLU A 269 -24.92 -6.89 -13.91
N THR A 270 -24.60 -5.62 -14.08
CA THR A 270 -25.52 -4.49 -14.19
C THR A 270 -25.10 -3.65 -15.38
#